data_ae3a03008bd9627fbac81b540d63dcc4
#
_entry.id   ae3a03008bd9627fbac81b540d63dcc4
#
_cell.length_a   1.000
_cell.length_b   1.000
_cell.length_c   1.000
_cell.angle_alpha   90.00
_cell.angle_beta   90.00
_cell.angle_gamma   90.00
#
_symmetry.space_group_name_H-M   'P 1'
#
loop_
_entity.id
_entity.type
_entity.pdbx_description
1 polymer ?
#
loop_
_entity_poly.entity_id
_entity_poly.type
_entity_poly.pdbx_seq_one_letter_code
_entity_poly.pdbx_strand_id
1 'polypeptide(L)'
;MTSVAQELAGDSGYFMNTRDDVVSELVRPLGSVLDVGCGAGNVGPGLRAAGARRLSGVELVPAAAAAARERFDEVVDGTIEDALPRLDGPFDTILCLDILEHLVDPKAVLDALRGLASPGGQLKVSVPNARHVSLVYDLVVRGTFGYAAWGHRDHTHLRWFTRRDIVELVGATGWRVTGVSHPPLGRSARLDRLTRGRSTEFLVGQWYVAATAS
;
A
#
# COMPACT_ATOMS: atom_id res chain seq x y z
N MET A 1 16.18 -21.40 -6.43
CA MET A 1 15.61 -20.13 -5.93
C MET A 1 14.10 -20.34 -5.83
N THR A 2 13.59 -20.64 -4.64
CA THR A 2 12.15 -20.64 -4.39
C THR A 2 11.69 -19.21 -4.54
N SER A 3 10.79 -18.94 -5.47
CA SER A 3 10.39 -17.55 -5.76
C SER A 3 9.62 -16.98 -4.57
N VAL A 4 9.79 -15.70 -4.27
CA VAL A 4 9.01 -14.92 -3.29
C VAL A 4 7.50 -15.18 -3.45
N ALA A 5 7.05 -15.38 -4.69
CA ALA A 5 5.68 -15.76 -5.03
C ALA A 5 5.21 -17.09 -4.41
N GLN A 6 6.11 -18.08 -4.20
CA GLN A 6 5.76 -19.37 -3.58
C GLN A 6 5.65 -19.26 -2.05
N GLU A 7 6.44 -18.40 -1.41
CA GLU A 7 6.35 -18.17 0.03
C GLU A 7 5.10 -17.38 0.41
N LEU A 8 4.74 -16.35 -0.35
CA LEU A 8 3.52 -15.57 -0.17
C LEU A 8 2.25 -16.41 -0.37
N ALA A 9 2.26 -17.41 -1.26
CA ALA A 9 1.11 -18.29 -1.50
C ALA A 9 0.73 -19.20 -0.30
N GLY A 10 1.63 -19.35 0.69
CA GLY A 10 1.38 -20.20 1.88
C GLY A 10 0.62 -19.53 3.02
N ASP A 11 0.49 -18.20 3.04
CA ASP A 11 -0.19 -17.47 4.12
C ASP A 11 -1.56 -16.91 3.68
N SER A 12 -2.61 -17.74 3.86
CA SER A 12 -3.98 -17.34 3.52
C SER A 12 -4.48 -16.11 4.29
N GLY A 13 -3.89 -15.76 5.43
CA GLY A 13 -4.27 -14.59 6.25
C GLY A 13 -3.83 -13.27 5.63
N TYR A 14 -2.70 -13.25 4.93
CA TYR A 14 -2.17 -12.04 4.29
C TYR A 14 -3.12 -11.51 3.21
N PHE A 15 -3.70 -12.40 2.40
CA PHE A 15 -4.58 -12.03 1.28
C PHE A 15 -6.04 -11.77 1.69
N MET A 16 -6.43 -11.90 2.97
CA MET A 16 -7.83 -11.79 3.42
C MET A 16 -8.23 -10.39 3.90
N ASN A 17 -7.32 -9.42 3.86
CA ASN A 17 -7.59 -8.07 4.36
C ASN A 17 -8.48 -7.27 3.39
N THR A 18 -9.63 -6.78 3.87
CA THR A 18 -10.56 -5.94 3.10
C THR A 18 -10.16 -4.47 3.02
N ARG A 19 -9.21 -4.03 3.85
CA ARG A 19 -8.72 -2.65 3.92
C ARG A 19 -9.82 -1.59 4.02
N ASP A 20 -10.90 -1.90 4.73
CA ASP A 20 -12.04 -0.98 4.93
C ASP A 20 -11.62 0.34 5.56
N ASP A 21 -10.58 0.31 6.39
CA ASP A 21 -9.94 1.48 6.98
C ASP A 21 -9.42 2.45 5.91
N VAL A 22 -8.73 1.95 4.89
CA VAL A 22 -8.20 2.74 3.77
C VAL A 22 -9.33 3.18 2.84
N VAL A 23 -10.25 2.26 2.49
CA VAL A 23 -11.37 2.54 1.57
C VAL A 23 -12.26 3.66 2.11
N SER A 24 -12.44 3.74 3.43
CA SER A 24 -13.23 4.80 4.07
C SER A 24 -12.64 6.20 3.93
N GLU A 25 -11.33 6.31 3.69
CA GLU A 25 -10.62 7.58 3.52
C GLU A 25 -10.56 8.07 2.05
N LEU A 26 -11.01 7.25 1.09
CA LEU A 26 -10.98 7.62 -0.33
C LEU A 26 -12.03 8.67 -0.67
N VAL A 27 -11.68 9.60 -1.56
CA VAL A 27 -12.60 10.61 -2.10
C VAL A 27 -13.54 9.95 -3.09
N ARG A 28 -14.84 10.11 -2.92
CA ARG A 28 -15.88 9.47 -3.72
C ARG A 28 -16.50 10.42 -4.74
N PRO A 29 -17.00 9.91 -5.90
CA PRO A 29 -16.96 8.51 -6.35
C PRO A 29 -15.56 8.10 -6.84
N LEU A 30 -15.21 6.81 -6.73
CA LEU A 30 -13.86 6.32 -7.05
C LEU A 30 -13.58 6.23 -8.56
N GLY A 31 -14.61 6.11 -9.38
CA GLY A 31 -14.47 6.02 -10.84
C GLY A 31 -13.76 4.75 -11.32
N SER A 32 -12.76 4.90 -12.19
CA SER A 32 -11.87 3.83 -12.66
C SER A 32 -10.75 3.65 -11.62
N VAL A 33 -10.58 2.46 -11.07
CA VAL A 33 -9.63 2.15 -10.00
C VAL A 33 -8.57 1.18 -10.49
N LEU A 34 -7.30 1.47 -10.18
CA LEU A 34 -6.19 0.55 -10.28
C LEU A 34 -5.72 0.19 -8.87
N ASP A 35 -5.63 -1.10 -8.57
CA ASP A 35 -5.06 -1.64 -7.33
C ASP A 35 -3.77 -2.40 -7.64
N VAL A 36 -2.64 -1.82 -7.23
CA VAL A 36 -1.30 -2.40 -7.43
C VAL A 36 -0.98 -3.33 -6.26
N GLY A 37 -0.81 -4.61 -6.54
CA GLY A 37 -0.69 -5.64 -5.51
C GLY A 37 -2.07 -6.01 -4.94
N CYS A 38 -3.06 -6.28 -5.82
CA CYS A 38 -4.46 -6.46 -5.41
C CYS A 38 -4.74 -7.75 -4.62
N GLY A 39 -3.74 -8.63 -4.46
CA GLY A 39 -3.90 -9.92 -3.78
C GLY A 39 -5.03 -10.74 -4.39
N ALA A 40 -5.87 -11.34 -3.54
CA ALA A 40 -7.06 -12.06 -3.96
C ALA A 40 -8.28 -11.14 -4.28
N GLY A 41 -8.08 -9.82 -4.33
CA GLY A 41 -9.13 -8.85 -4.68
C GLY A 41 -10.13 -8.57 -3.55
N ASN A 42 -9.78 -8.81 -2.29
CA ASN A 42 -10.70 -8.68 -1.16
C ASN A 42 -11.15 -7.24 -0.88
N VAL A 43 -10.40 -6.25 -1.33
CA VAL A 43 -10.79 -4.83 -1.27
C VAL A 43 -11.90 -4.49 -2.29
N GLY A 44 -12.04 -5.30 -3.36
CA GLY A 44 -12.95 -5.05 -4.48
C GLY A 44 -14.40 -4.73 -4.09
N PRO A 45 -15.07 -5.53 -3.24
CA PRO A 45 -16.42 -5.24 -2.79
C PRO A 45 -16.55 -3.88 -2.11
N GLY A 46 -15.60 -3.49 -1.25
CA GLY A 46 -15.53 -2.18 -0.60
C GLY A 46 -15.37 -1.04 -1.63
N LEU A 47 -14.50 -1.22 -2.62
CA LEU A 47 -14.30 -0.26 -3.71
C LEU A 47 -15.57 -0.10 -4.57
N ARG A 48 -16.27 -1.19 -4.89
CA ARG A 48 -17.56 -1.13 -5.60
C ARG A 48 -18.61 -0.34 -4.80
N ALA A 49 -18.73 -0.63 -3.51
CA ALA A 49 -19.64 0.11 -2.61
C ALA A 49 -19.26 1.59 -2.49
N ALA A 50 -17.98 1.94 -2.68
CA ALA A 50 -17.47 3.30 -2.68
C ALA A 50 -17.60 4.01 -4.05
N GLY A 51 -18.19 3.37 -5.07
CA GLY A 51 -18.49 3.97 -6.37
C GLY A 51 -17.46 3.69 -7.45
N ALA A 52 -16.66 2.62 -7.32
CA ALA A 52 -15.79 2.16 -8.40
C ALA A 52 -16.64 1.62 -9.56
N ARG A 53 -16.42 2.16 -10.75
CA ARG A 53 -17.10 1.73 -11.99
C ARG A 53 -16.31 0.65 -12.72
N ARG A 54 -14.97 0.75 -12.69
CA ARG A 54 -14.03 -0.22 -13.25
C ARG A 54 -12.99 -0.53 -12.18
N LEU A 55 -12.67 -1.81 -12.00
CA LEU A 55 -11.61 -2.28 -11.11
C LEU A 55 -10.56 -3.03 -11.93
N SER A 56 -9.37 -2.49 -12.02
CA SER A 56 -8.20 -3.13 -12.60
C SER A 56 -7.22 -3.47 -11.48
N GLY A 57 -6.59 -4.64 -11.55
CA GLY A 57 -5.62 -5.10 -10.56
C GLY A 57 -4.31 -5.56 -11.20
N VAL A 58 -3.22 -5.45 -10.45
CA VAL A 58 -1.94 -6.09 -10.78
C VAL A 58 -1.56 -6.98 -9.61
N GLU A 59 -1.24 -8.25 -9.86
CA GLU A 59 -0.85 -9.18 -8.81
C GLU A 59 0.24 -10.13 -9.28
N LEU A 60 1.30 -10.27 -8.45
CA LEU A 60 2.47 -11.09 -8.75
C LEU A 60 2.19 -12.59 -8.59
N VAL A 61 1.35 -12.97 -7.62
CA VAL A 61 1.07 -14.37 -7.28
C VAL A 61 -0.06 -14.90 -8.15
N PRO A 62 0.18 -15.86 -9.08
CA PRO A 62 -0.83 -16.30 -10.05
C PRO A 62 -2.11 -16.83 -9.41
N ALA A 63 -2.01 -17.54 -8.27
CA ALA A 63 -3.17 -18.06 -7.56
C ALA A 63 -4.03 -16.93 -6.96
N ALA A 64 -3.41 -15.87 -6.43
CA ALA A 64 -4.10 -14.70 -5.92
C ALA A 64 -4.74 -13.90 -7.07
N ALA A 65 -4.00 -13.70 -8.17
CA ALA A 65 -4.53 -13.06 -9.38
C ALA A 65 -5.75 -13.78 -9.94
N ALA A 66 -5.73 -15.13 -9.96
CA ALA A 66 -6.88 -15.93 -10.40
C ALA A 66 -8.12 -15.69 -9.51
N ALA A 67 -7.93 -15.62 -8.18
CA ALA A 67 -9.03 -15.30 -7.25
C ALA A 67 -9.53 -13.87 -7.40
N ALA A 68 -8.62 -12.90 -7.66
CA ALA A 68 -8.99 -11.51 -7.85
C ALA A 68 -9.88 -11.28 -9.09
N ARG A 69 -9.74 -12.09 -10.15
CA ARG A 69 -10.57 -12.03 -11.36
C ARG A 69 -12.07 -12.28 -11.12
N GLU A 70 -12.42 -12.88 -9.97
CA GLU A 70 -13.83 -13.02 -9.59
C GLU A 70 -14.45 -11.70 -9.10
N ARG A 71 -13.62 -10.70 -8.76
CA ARG A 71 -14.03 -9.44 -8.11
C ARG A 71 -13.65 -8.19 -8.90
N PHE A 72 -12.63 -8.32 -9.75
CA PHE A 72 -12.10 -7.25 -10.59
C PHE A 72 -12.50 -7.48 -12.05
N ASP A 73 -12.64 -6.39 -12.81
CA ASP A 73 -12.98 -6.48 -14.25
C ASP A 73 -11.76 -6.93 -15.05
N GLU A 74 -10.56 -6.60 -14.58
CA GLU A 74 -9.31 -6.95 -15.21
C GLU A 74 -8.21 -7.17 -14.15
N VAL A 75 -7.43 -8.23 -14.31
CA VAL A 75 -6.24 -8.48 -13.47
C VAL A 75 -5.07 -8.90 -14.36
N VAL A 76 -3.99 -8.14 -14.27
CA VAL A 76 -2.73 -8.43 -14.93
C VAL A 76 -1.83 -9.21 -13.99
N ASP A 77 -1.42 -10.43 -14.40
CA ASP A 77 -0.47 -11.25 -13.65
C ASP A 77 0.95 -10.75 -13.92
N GLY A 78 1.75 -10.63 -12.87
CA GLY A 78 3.16 -10.29 -12.94
C GLY A 78 3.55 -9.12 -12.04
N THR A 79 4.78 -8.65 -12.23
CA THR A 79 5.27 -7.47 -11.53
C THR A 79 4.55 -6.23 -12.05
N ILE A 80 4.54 -5.16 -11.24
CA ILE A 80 3.95 -3.89 -11.71
C ILE A 80 4.74 -3.34 -12.90
N GLU A 81 6.05 -3.50 -12.91
CA GLU A 81 6.92 -3.04 -13.99
C GLU A 81 6.56 -3.71 -15.33
N ASP A 82 6.26 -5.01 -15.34
CA ASP A 82 5.84 -5.76 -16.53
C ASP A 82 4.37 -5.46 -16.91
N ALA A 83 3.54 -5.08 -15.94
CA ALA A 83 2.14 -4.77 -16.14
C ALA A 83 1.91 -3.37 -16.73
N LEU A 84 2.73 -2.38 -16.36
CA LEU A 84 2.56 -0.97 -16.76
C LEU A 84 2.24 -0.77 -18.25
N PRO A 85 2.94 -1.41 -19.23
CA PRO A 85 2.63 -1.25 -20.65
C PRO A 85 1.30 -1.84 -21.10
N ARG A 86 0.67 -2.67 -20.25
CA ARG A 86 -0.56 -3.41 -20.54
C ARG A 86 -1.78 -2.78 -19.86
N LEU A 87 -1.56 -1.79 -18.96
CA LEU A 87 -2.63 -1.12 -18.23
C LEU A 87 -3.30 -0.08 -19.12
N ASP A 88 -4.62 -0.19 -19.22
CA ASP A 88 -5.46 0.72 -20.00
C ASP A 88 -6.05 1.81 -19.09
N GLY A 89 -5.28 2.89 -18.87
CA GLY A 89 -5.72 4.08 -18.16
C GLY A 89 -6.62 4.99 -19.02
N PRO A 90 -7.01 6.19 -18.53
CA PRO A 90 -6.63 6.74 -17.25
C PRO A 90 -7.43 6.19 -16.07
N PHE A 91 -6.83 6.28 -14.86
CA PHE A 91 -7.45 5.87 -13.62
C PHE A 91 -7.79 7.08 -12.72
N ASP A 92 -9.01 7.10 -12.19
CA ASP A 92 -9.46 8.14 -11.25
C ASP A 92 -8.94 7.90 -9.83
N THR A 93 -8.67 6.63 -9.51
CA THR A 93 -8.13 6.21 -8.21
C THR A 93 -7.05 5.16 -8.43
N ILE A 94 -5.87 5.36 -7.83
CA ILE A 94 -4.77 4.39 -7.82
C ILE A 94 -4.44 4.03 -6.38
N LEU A 95 -4.35 2.74 -6.10
CA LEU A 95 -4.00 2.19 -4.79
C LEU A 95 -2.64 1.51 -4.86
N CYS A 96 -1.78 1.81 -3.89
CA CYS A 96 -0.51 1.13 -3.63
C CYS A 96 -0.48 0.77 -2.15
N LEU A 97 -1.15 -0.34 -1.79
CA LEU A 97 -1.35 -0.72 -0.40
C LEU A 97 -0.36 -1.83 0.00
N ASP A 98 0.64 -1.47 0.80
CA ASP A 98 1.71 -2.37 1.26
C ASP A 98 2.44 -3.05 0.10
N ILE A 99 2.83 -2.24 -0.90
CA ILE A 99 3.53 -2.72 -2.09
C ILE A 99 4.86 -1.99 -2.34
N LEU A 100 4.97 -0.70 -2.00
CA LEU A 100 6.16 0.10 -2.33
C LEU A 100 7.42 -0.38 -1.61
N GLU A 101 7.29 -0.97 -0.44
CA GLU A 101 8.38 -1.57 0.33
C GLU A 101 8.98 -2.81 -0.34
N HIS A 102 8.24 -3.46 -1.21
CA HIS A 102 8.67 -4.64 -1.97
C HIS A 102 9.31 -4.30 -3.32
N LEU A 103 9.21 -3.06 -3.79
CA LEU A 103 9.71 -2.65 -5.10
C LEU A 103 11.21 -2.33 -5.08
N VAL A 104 11.89 -2.69 -6.15
CA VAL A 104 13.30 -2.33 -6.37
C VAL A 104 13.43 -0.82 -6.59
N ASP A 105 12.56 -0.23 -7.40
CA ASP A 105 12.50 1.22 -7.66
C ASP A 105 11.07 1.76 -7.50
N PRO A 106 10.61 2.04 -6.27
CA PRO A 106 9.28 2.57 -6.03
C PRO A 106 9.09 3.97 -6.65
N LYS A 107 10.19 4.72 -6.86
CA LYS A 107 10.11 6.02 -7.51
C LYS A 107 9.71 5.89 -8.98
N ALA A 108 10.39 5.02 -9.73
CA ALA A 108 10.07 4.79 -11.14
C ALA A 108 8.63 4.30 -11.33
N VAL A 109 8.15 3.42 -10.44
CA VAL A 109 6.76 2.95 -10.47
C VAL A 109 5.78 4.08 -10.19
N LEU A 110 6.00 4.92 -9.17
CA LEU A 110 5.12 6.06 -8.87
C LEU A 110 5.12 7.11 -9.99
N ASP A 111 6.26 7.35 -10.65
CA ASP A 111 6.37 8.22 -11.83
C ASP A 111 5.51 7.67 -12.99
N ALA A 112 5.59 6.36 -13.26
CA ALA A 112 4.81 5.71 -14.32
C ALA A 112 3.31 5.72 -14.01
N LEU A 113 2.91 5.40 -12.77
CA LEU A 113 1.53 5.45 -12.31
C LEU A 113 0.94 6.87 -12.42
N ARG A 114 1.78 7.91 -12.22
CA ARG A 114 1.35 9.29 -12.41
C ARG A 114 0.91 9.56 -13.85
N GLY A 115 1.57 8.94 -14.83
CA GLY A 115 1.20 9.02 -16.26
C GLY A 115 -0.11 8.32 -16.59
N LEU A 116 -0.55 7.37 -15.76
CA LEU A 116 -1.81 6.62 -15.92
C LEU A 116 -2.98 7.23 -15.13
N ALA A 117 -2.75 8.27 -14.34
CA ALA A 117 -3.80 8.91 -13.55
C ALA A 117 -4.61 9.90 -14.39
N SER A 118 -5.92 9.94 -14.16
CA SER A 118 -6.79 11.01 -14.65
C SER A 118 -6.31 12.37 -14.12
N PRO A 119 -6.56 13.48 -14.81
CA PRO A 119 -6.37 14.82 -14.25
C PRO A 119 -7.15 14.95 -12.92
N GLY A 120 -6.46 15.30 -11.84
CA GLY A 120 -7.04 15.34 -10.49
C GLY A 120 -7.31 13.96 -9.85
N GLY A 121 -6.95 12.88 -10.50
CA GLY A 121 -7.05 11.51 -9.96
C GLY A 121 -6.31 11.36 -8.63
N GLN A 122 -6.83 10.50 -7.75
CA GLN A 122 -6.26 10.29 -6.43
C GLN A 122 -5.30 9.08 -6.39
N LEU A 123 -4.25 9.22 -5.59
CA LEU A 123 -3.36 8.13 -5.17
C LEU A 123 -3.53 7.88 -3.68
N LYS A 124 -3.64 6.62 -3.29
CA LYS A 124 -3.57 6.20 -1.90
C LYS A 124 -2.46 5.17 -1.73
N VAL A 125 -1.55 5.47 -0.82
CA VAL A 125 -0.40 4.61 -0.48
C VAL A 125 -0.52 4.17 0.96
N SER A 126 -0.19 2.92 1.27
CA SER A 126 0.15 2.50 2.63
C SER A 126 1.52 1.85 2.65
N VAL A 127 2.26 2.10 3.74
CA VAL A 127 3.57 1.48 3.98
C VAL A 127 3.78 1.23 5.48
N PRO A 128 4.51 0.17 5.87
CA PRO A 128 4.93 -0.04 7.26
C PRO A 128 5.82 1.09 7.78
N ASN A 129 5.62 1.44 9.03
CA ASN A 129 6.40 2.51 9.67
C ASN A 129 7.74 2.00 10.23
N ALA A 130 8.83 2.36 9.61
CA ALA A 130 10.19 2.00 10.05
C ALA A 130 10.56 2.56 11.44
N ARG A 131 9.83 3.56 11.96
CA ARG A 131 10.03 4.12 13.30
C ARG A 131 9.17 3.46 14.37
N HIS A 132 8.41 2.41 14.04
CA HIS A 132 7.58 1.75 15.05
C HIS A 132 8.43 1.27 16.23
N VAL A 133 7.94 1.50 17.46
CA VAL A 133 8.70 1.26 18.69
C VAL A 133 9.25 -0.16 18.81
N SER A 134 8.55 -1.17 18.31
CA SER A 134 9.03 -2.55 18.33
C SER A 134 10.30 -2.74 17.50
N LEU A 135 10.36 -2.14 16.32
CA LEU A 135 11.53 -2.20 15.44
C LEU A 135 12.71 -1.42 16.06
N VAL A 136 12.44 -0.20 16.53
CA VAL A 136 13.45 0.62 17.20
C VAL A 136 14.01 -0.07 18.44
N TYR A 137 13.15 -0.68 19.26
CA TYR A 137 13.56 -1.44 20.44
C TYR A 137 14.46 -2.63 20.07
N ASP A 138 14.06 -3.44 19.08
CA ASP A 138 14.87 -4.58 18.66
C ASP A 138 16.25 -4.15 18.14
N LEU A 139 16.31 -3.10 17.33
CA LEU A 139 17.57 -2.58 16.79
C LEU A 139 18.47 -1.99 17.88
N VAL A 140 17.92 -1.14 18.77
CA VAL A 140 18.73 -0.35 19.72
C VAL A 140 19.03 -1.12 20.99
N VAL A 141 18.05 -1.89 21.50
CA VAL A 141 18.16 -2.57 22.80
C VAL A 141 18.61 -4.02 22.66
N ARG A 142 18.03 -4.74 21.68
CA ARG A 142 18.36 -6.16 21.45
C ARG A 142 19.51 -6.37 20.45
N GLY A 143 19.92 -5.32 19.73
CA GLY A 143 21.01 -5.38 18.75
C GLY A 143 20.72 -6.27 17.55
N THR A 144 19.43 -6.43 17.16
CA THR A 144 19.03 -7.28 16.03
C THR A 144 17.94 -6.63 15.20
N PHE A 145 17.97 -6.81 13.87
CA PHE A 145 16.85 -6.52 13.00
C PHE A 145 15.82 -7.65 13.06
N GLY A 146 16.27 -8.91 13.08
CA GLY A 146 15.48 -10.13 13.26
C GLY A 146 14.36 -10.26 12.23
N TYR A 147 14.70 -10.55 10.97
CA TYR A 147 13.71 -10.75 9.90
C TYR A 147 12.60 -11.72 10.33
N ALA A 148 11.39 -11.46 9.87
CA ALA A 148 10.18 -12.21 10.16
C ALA A 148 9.47 -12.57 8.84
N ALA A 149 8.46 -13.44 8.95
CA ALA A 149 7.66 -13.82 7.79
C ALA A 149 6.63 -12.74 7.39
N TRP A 150 6.36 -11.77 8.26
CA TRP A 150 5.38 -10.70 8.03
C TRP A 150 5.62 -9.49 8.95
N GLY A 151 4.96 -8.38 8.64
CA GLY A 151 5.00 -7.13 9.42
C GLY A 151 6.22 -6.26 9.09
N HIS A 152 6.62 -5.37 10.01
CA HIS A 152 7.68 -4.38 9.78
C HIS A 152 9.05 -4.98 9.41
N ARG A 153 9.27 -6.25 9.73
CA ARG A 153 10.52 -6.99 9.50
C ARG A 153 10.37 -8.09 8.47
N ASP A 154 9.34 -8.01 7.65
CA ASP A 154 9.13 -8.97 6.57
C ASP A 154 10.40 -9.07 5.72
N HIS A 155 10.85 -10.32 5.50
CA HIS A 155 12.08 -10.59 4.76
C HIS A 155 11.99 -10.26 3.27
N THR A 156 10.77 -10.03 2.76
CA THR A 156 10.54 -9.60 1.38
C THR A 156 10.63 -8.08 1.20
N HIS A 157 10.70 -7.30 2.29
CA HIS A 157 10.87 -5.87 2.22
C HIS A 157 12.27 -5.50 1.72
N LEU A 158 12.33 -4.71 0.67
CA LEU A 158 13.55 -4.14 0.10
C LEU A 158 13.77 -2.69 0.55
N ARG A 159 12.70 -2.01 1.02
CA ARG A 159 12.69 -0.61 1.44
C ARG A 159 12.00 -0.46 2.79
N TRP A 160 12.42 0.56 3.53
CA TRP A 160 11.82 0.93 4.82
C TRP A 160 11.52 2.42 4.80
N PHE A 161 10.30 2.78 5.17
CA PHE A 161 9.84 4.16 5.10
C PHE A 161 9.50 4.70 6.48
N THR A 162 10.00 5.90 6.77
CA THR A 162 9.41 6.76 7.79
C THR A 162 8.29 7.60 7.15
N ARG A 163 7.49 8.29 7.98
CA ARG A 163 6.50 9.24 7.49
C ARG A 163 7.10 10.29 6.53
N ARG A 164 8.30 10.77 6.87
CA ARG A 164 8.99 11.77 6.06
C ARG A 164 9.41 11.21 4.70
N ASP A 165 10.04 10.05 4.70
CA ASP A 165 10.58 9.46 3.47
C ASP A 165 9.48 9.14 2.45
N ILE A 166 8.34 8.58 2.90
CA ILE A 166 7.24 8.27 1.98
C ILE A 166 6.57 9.53 1.44
N VAL A 167 6.42 10.59 2.23
CA VAL A 167 5.88 11.87 1.78
C VAL A 167 6.81 12.52 0.76
N GLU A 168 8.13 12.51 1.01
CA GLU A 168 9.14 13.05 0.09
C GLU A 168 9.16 12.23 -1.22
N LEU A 169 9.10 10.90 -1.13
CA LEU A 169 9.07 10.03 -2.31
C LEU A 169 7.85 10.31 -3.19
N VAL A 170 6.65 10.31 -2.62
CA VAL A 170 5.41 10.59 -3.36
C VAL A 170 5.44 11.99 -3.98
N GLY A 171 5.88 13.01 -3.22
CA GLY A 171 5.98 14.37 -3.73
C GLY A 171 7.00 14.55 -4.86
N ALA A 172 8.11 13.80 -4.82
CA ALA A 172 9.16 13.86 -5.84
C ALA A 172 8.75 13.23 -7.19
N THR A 173 7.61 12.54 -7.25
CA THR A 173 7.09 11.87 -8.46
C THR A 173 5.90 12.61 -9.09
N GLY A 174 5.78 13.92 -8.83
CA GLY A 174 4.76 14.76 -9.44
C GLY A 174 3.35 14.60 -8.87
N TRP A 175 3.20 13.84 -7.78
CA TRP A 175 1.98 13.77 -7.02
C TRP A 175 1.94 14.87 -5.96
N ARG A 176 0.82 15.58 -5.86
CA ARG A 176 0.60 16.56 -4.80
C ARG A 176 0.03 15.86 -3.57
N VAL A 177 0.83 15.68 -2.53
CA VAL A 177 0.39 15.10 -1.26
C VAL A 177 -0.69 15.99 -0.63
N THR A 178 -1.84 15.42 -0.32
CA THR A 178 -3.02 16.11 0.24
C THR A 178 -3.25 15.77 1.71
N GLY A 179 -2.73 14.65 2.18
CA GLY A 179 -2.87 14.24 3.57
C GLY A 179 -2.02 13.04 3.94
N VAL A 180 -1.78 12.92 5.23
CA VAL A 180 -1.15 11.73 5.84
C VAL A 180 -2.01 11.31 7.02
N SER A 181 -2.36 10.03 7.07
CA SER A 181 -3.15 9.41 8.12
C SER A 181 -2.53 8.09 8.57
N HIS A 182 -3.17 7.41 9.47
CA HIS A 182 -2.72 6.13 10.01
C HIS A 182 -3.90 5.33 10.60
N PRO A 183 -3.79 4.01 10.75
CA PRO A 183 -4.78 3.23 11.46
C PRO A 183 -4.99 3.72 12.91
N PRO A 184 -6.15 3.48 13.50
CA PRO A 184 -6.39 3.84 14.89
C PRO A 184 -5.34 3.24 15.83
N LEU A 185 -4.82 4.06 16.76
CA LEU A 185 -3.77 3.65 17.71
C LEU A 185 -4.23 2.65 18.78
N GLY A 186 -5.52 2.34 18.87
CA GLY A 186 -6.05 1.40 19.85
C GLY A 186 -5.67 1.78 21.29
N ARG A 187 -5.05 0.84 22.01
CA ARG A 187 -4.62 1.04 23.40
C ARG A 187 -3.55 2.13 23.56
N SER A 188 -2.75 2.37 22.52
CA SER A 188 -1.67 3.37 22.54
C SER A 188 -2.19 4.81 22.44
N ALA A 189 -3.45 5.04 22.09
CA ALA A 189 -4.06 6.37 21.99
C ALA A 189 -4.00 7.17 23.30
N ARG A 190 -3.97 6.51 24.47
CA ARG A 190 -3.81 7.17 25.76
C ARG A 190 -2.42 7.79 25.90
N LEU A 191 -1.38 7.05 25.55
CA LEU A 191 0.01 7.53 25.60
C LEU A 191 0.20 8.68 24.61
N ASP A 192 -0.36 8.56 23.41
CA ASP A 192 -0.27 9.60 22.39
C ASP A 192 -0.90 10.91 22.86
N ARG A 193 -2.08 10.85 23.50
CA ARG A 193 -2.72 12.03 24.11
C ARG A 193 -1.86 12.67 25.21
N LEU A 194 -1.26 11.86 26.07
CA LEU A 194 -0.37 12.35 27.14
C LEU A 194 0.86 13.07 26.59
N THR A 195 1.39 12.60 25.46
CA THR A 195 2.55 13.19 24.79
C THR A 195 2.17 14.30 23.78
N ARG A 196 0.88 14.66 23.68
CA ARG A 196 0.34 15.64 22.73
C ARG A 196 0.72 15.31 21.26
N GLY A 197 0.59 14.02 20.89
CA GLY A 197 0.89 13.52 19.55
C GLY A 197 2.38 13.31 19.24
N ARG A 198 3.29 13.58 20.21
CA ARG A 198 4.74 13.40 19.97
C ARG A 198 5.15 11.93 19.87
N SER A 199 4.37 11.02 20.45
CA SER A 199 4.64 9.59 20.36
C SER A 199 4.02 8.93 19.13
N THR A 200 3.16 9.60 18.38
CA THR A 200 2.45 9.06 17.22
C THR A 200 3.41 8.34 16.27
N GLU A 201 4.53 8.97 15.91
CA GLU A 201 5.51 8.41 14.97
C GLU A 201 6.17 7.11 15.43
N PHE A 202 6.10 6.79 16.73
CA PHE A 202 6.63 5.54 17.30
C PHE A 202 5.55 4.50 17.57
N LEU A 203 4.29 4.93 17.65
CA LEU A 203 3.16 4.06 18.00
C LEU A 203 2.38 3.57 16.80
N VAL A 204 2.48 4.29 15.70
CA VAL A 204 1.80 3.99 14.43
C VAL A 204 2.50 2.83 13.73
N GLY A 205 1.74 1.79 13.38
CA GLY A 205 2.25 0.64 12.64
C GLY A 205 2.41 0.90 11.15
N GLN A 206 1.53 1.69 10.55
CA GLN A 206 1.52 2.00 9.12
C GLN A 206 1.23 3.48 8.89
N TRP A 207 1.77 4.03 7.81
CA TRP A 207 1.43 5.36 7.31
C TRP A 207 0.57 5.25 6.05
N TYR A 208 -0.47 6.05 5.99
CA TYR A 208 -1.31 6.22 4.81
C TYR A 208 -1.04 7.60 4.22
N VAL A 209 -0.69 7.65 2.95
CA VAL A 209 -0.49 8.91 2.21
C VAL A 209 -1.57 9.03 1.16
N ALA A 210 -2.25 10.16 1.15
CA ALA A 210 -3.18 10.57 0.11
C ALA A 210 -2.52 11.63 -0.76
N ALA A 211 -2.64 11.51 -2.06
CA ALA A 211 -2.12 12.50 -3.01
C ALA A 211 -3.05 12.60 -4.23
N THR A 212 -2.90 13.68 -5.00
CA THR A 212 -3.63 13.89 -6.24
C THR A 212 -2.69 14.16 -7.40
N ALA A 213 -3.11 13.74 -8.58
CA ALA A 213 -2.48 14.06 -9.84
C ALA A 213 -2.69 15.56 -10.12
N SER A 214 -1.60 16.33 -10.17
CA SER A 214 -1.61 17.76 -10.53
C SER A 214 -1.54 17.96 -12.05
#